data_e25b29233d919f6e152c5fd633bf1296
#
_entry.id   e25b29233d919f6e152c5fd633bf1296
#
_cell.length_a   1.000
_cell.length_b   1.000
_cell.length_c   1.000
_cell.angle_alpha   90.00
_cell.angle_beta   90.00
_cell.angle_gamma   90.00
#
_symmetry.space_group_name_H-M   'P 1'
#
loop_
_entity.id
_entity.type
_entity.pdbx_description
1 polymer ?
#
loop_
_entity_poly.entity_id
_entity_poly.type
_entity_poly.pdbx_seq_one_letter_code
_entity_poly.pdbx_strand_id
1 'polypeptide(L)'
;KKDGNHLHVHESVVSVQAVLKRSRELGVSMTIFLTALFMMAINEEMSKMQKKKPVVLMVPVNLRKFFPSSSMLNFFNWIEPGYNFTTQDQSFEAVLQYTKEFFETELTKEKMSAHISELLALELHPILRLAPLELKNLCIQAGAKYSEKNTTAIFSNMSAVKMPASYVPYIERFGVYTNTPKLELCLCSFQDKLSFAFTSRYDTVNIERNFYRLLKEQGITSEKVKPEFPKTGKPSEQEMKVYKIYSFLCIAAVAVMLVTDLNFHPRIRWTLFTAGGVVTMWIASSIGFFKRYNLLKNAMWQLIIGTIICFIWDALT
;
A
#
# COMPACT_ATOMS: atom_id res chain seq x y z
N LYS A 1 -10.88 14.51 -7.98
CA LYS A 1 -10.65 15.36 -6.80
C LYS A 1 -9.89 14.52 -5.78
N LYS A 2 -8.95 15.11 -5.02
CA LYS A 2 -8.31 14.39 -3.90
C LYS A 2 -9.31 14.19 -2.78
N ASP A 3 -9.42 12.95 -2.27
CA ASP A 3 -10.32 12.59 -1.18
C ASP A 3 -9.57 12.68 0.17
N GLY A 4 -9.20 13.90 0.56
CA GLY A 4 -8.49 14.12 1.82
C GLY A 4 -7.23 13.27 1.96
N ASN A 5 -7.15 12.48 3.05
CA ASN A 5 -6.07 11.53 3.33
C ASN A 5 -6.50 10.05 3.13
N HIS A 6 -7.66 9.80 2.54
CA HIS A 6 -8.12 8.43 2.29
C HIS A 6 -7.35 7.82 1.11
N LEU A 7 -6.86 6.60 1.32
CA LEU A 7 -6.26 5.78 0.28
C LEU A 7 -7.32 4.83 -0.27
N HIS A 8 -7.59 4.95 -1.56
CA HIS A 8 -8.41 3.99 -2.30
C HIS A 8 -7.51 2.89 -2.84
N VAL A 9 -7.91 1.65 -2.64
CA VAL A 9 -7.20 0.46 -3.12
C VAL A 9 -8.16 -0.36 -3.96
N HIS A 10 -7.78 -0.62 -5.21
CA HIS A 10 -8.55 -1.45 -6.12
C HIS A 10 -7.67 -2.57 -6.63
N GLU A 11 -8.10 -3.79 -6.41
CA GLU A 11 -7.37 -4.99 -6.79
C GLU A 11 -8.11 -5.79 -7.84
N SER A 12 -7.35 -6.34 -8.77
CA SER A 12 -7.82 -7.34 -9.71
C SER A 12 -6.74 -8.38 -10.00
N VAL A 13 -7.15 -9.50 -10.54
CA VAL A 13 -6.28 -10.61 -10.89
C VAL A 13 -6.46 -10.96 -12.35
N VAL A 14 -5.35 -11.28 -13.01
CA VAL A 14 -5.32 -11.84 -14.37
C VAL A 14 -4.42 -13.06 -14.40
N SER A 15 -4.56 -13.91 -15.44
CA SER A 15 -3.62 -15.00 -15.66
C SER A 15 -2.24 -14.46 -16.07
N VAL A 16 -1.19 -14.89 -15.37
CA VAL A 16 0.22 -14.62 -15.74
C VAL A 16 0.50 -15.10 -17.14
N GLN A 17 0.02 -16.32 -17.48
CA GLN A 17 0.24 -16.94 -18.78
C GLN A 17 -0.38 -16.13 -19.91
N ALA A 18 -1.59 -15.58 -19.71
CA ALA A 18 -2.25 -14.75 -20.71
C ALA A 18 -1.43 -13.48 -21.01
N VAL A 19 -0.95 -12.79 -19.96
CA VAL A 19 -0.12 -11.58 -20.11
C VAL A 19 1.24 -11.91 -20.75
N LEU A 20 1.89 -12.99 -20.31
CA LEU A 20 3.17 -13.44 -20.89
C LEU A 20 3.03 -13.85 -22.35
N LYS A 21 1.97 -14.56 -22.72
CA LYS A 21 1.69 -14.93 -24.09
C LYS A 21 1.59 -13.70 -24.97
N ARG A 22 0.74 -12.74 -24.58
CA ARG A 22 0.52 -11.52 -25.35
C ARG A 22 1.78 -10.66 -25.45
N SER A 23 2.51 -10.47 -24.36
CA SER A 23 3.77 -9.70 -24.41
C SER A 23 4.85 -10.35 -25.29
N ARG A 24 4.93 -11.70 -25.32
CA ARG A 24 5.84 -12.43 -26.21
C ARG A 24 5.44 -12.31 -27.68
N GLU A 25 4.15 -12.37 -28.01
CA GLU A 25 3.64 -12.10 -29.37
C GLU A 25 4.03 -10.72 -29.86
N LEU A 26 4.08 -9.73 -28.95
CA LEU A 26 4.52 -8.36 -29.23
C LEU A 26 6.05 -8.17 -29.18
N GLY A 27 6.82 -9.21 -28.86
CA GLY A 27 8.28 -9.14 -28.79
C GLY A 27 8.82 -8.28 -27.65
N VAL A 28 8.08 -8.15 -26.53
CA VAL A 28 8.44 -7.32 -25.37
C VAL A 28 8.30 -8.08 -24.06
N SER A 29 8.88 -7.54 -22.98
CA SER A 29 8.65 -8.05 -21.64
C SER A 29 7.27 -7.64 -21.11
N MET A 30 6.73 -8.40 -20.15
CA MET A 30 5.48 -8.08 -19.45
C MET A 30 5.51 -6.66 -18.86
N THR A 31 6.64 -6.26 -18.28
CA THR A 31 6.80 -4.92 -17.67
C THR A 31 6.67 -3.82 -18.73
N ILE A 32 7.33 -3.95 -19.87
CA ILE A 32 7.24 -3.00 -21.00
C ILE A 32 5.81 -2.91 -21.51
N PHE A 33 5.17 -4.06 -21.77
CA PHE A 33 3.79 -4.14 -22.24
C PHE A 33 2.80 -3.40 -21.31
N LEU A 34 2.86 -3.71 -20.01
CA LEU A 34 1.96 -3.10 -19.04
C LEU A 34 2.28 -1.62 -18.77
N THR A 35 3.57 -1.22 -18.87
CA THR A 35 3.98 0.20 -18.79
C THR A 35 3.35 1.01 -19.93
N ALA A 36 3.39 0.51 -21.16
CA ALA A 36 2.79 1.17 -22.32
C ALA A 36 1.26 1.32 -22.16
N LEU A 37 0.57 0.25 -21.74
CA LEU A 37 -0.88 0.31 -21.47
C LEU A 37 -1.22 1.31 -20.37
N PHE A 38 -0.42 1.38 -19.32
CA PHE A 38 -0.66 2.30 -18.21
C PHE A 38 -0.46 3.76 -18.62
N MET A 39 0.56 4.06 -19.44
CA MET A 39 0.74 5.39 -20.02
C MET A 39 -0.47 5.82 -20.86
N MET A 40 -0.98 4.94 -21.72
CA MET A 40 -2.16 5.20 -22.52
C MET A 40 -3.40 5.44 -21.67
N ALA A 41 -3.63 4.61 -20.66
CA ALA A 41 -4.76 4.74 -19.75
C ALA A 41 -4.76 6.09 -19.01
N ILE A 42 -3.59 6.58 -18.64
CA ILE A 42 -3.41 7.91 -18.02
C ILE A 42 -3.69 9.02 -19.04
N ASN A 43 -3.13 8.91 -20.26
CA ASN A 43 -3.34 9.91 -21.29
C ASN A 43 -4.82 10.11 -21.65
N GLU A 44 -5.61 9.06 -21.66
CA GLU A 44 -7.06 9.14 -21.92
C GLU A 44 -7.80 10.01 -20.89
N GLU A 45 -7.40 9.96 -19.64
CA GLU A 45 -8.03 10.74 -18.55
C GLU A 45 -7.49 12.18 -18.46
N MET A 46 -6.34 12.46 -19.09
CA MET A 46 -5.72 13.78 -19.02
C MET A 46 -6.58 14.83 -19.73
N SER A 47 -6.79 15.97 -19.06
CA SER A 47 -7.42 17.15 -19.65
C SER A 47 -6.55 17.75 -20.77
N LYS A 48 -7.14 18.55 -21.67
CA LYS A 48 -6.43 19.23 -22.77
C LYS A 48 -5.19 20.01 -22.31
N MET A 49 -5.25 20.60 -21.11
CA MET A 49 -4.11 21.34 -20.53
C MET A 49 -3.01 20.40 -20.05
N GLN A 50 -3.38 19.28 -19.46
CA GLN A 50 -2.44 18.27 -18.95
C GLN A 50 -1.73 17.52 -20.08
N LYS A 51 -2.43 17.24 -21.20
CA LYS A 51 -1.88 16.57 -22.39
C LYS A 51 -0.69 17.31 -23.03
N LYS A 52 -0.49 18.60 -22.73
CA LYS A 52 0.69 19.35 -23.16
C LYS A 52 1.98 18.86 -22.48
N LYS A 53 1.86 18.14 -21.37
CA LYS A 53 3.00 17.55 -20.64
C LYS A 53 3.10 16.05 -20.95
N PRO A 54 4.30 15.49 -20.95
CA PRO A 54 4.48 14.05 -21.09
C PRO A 54 3.84 13.29 -19.92
N VAL A 55 3.38 12.08 -20.19
CA VAL A 55 3.08 11.09 -19.14
C VAL A 55 4.41 10.46 -18.73
N VAL A 56 4.84 10.70 -17.50
CA VAL A 56 6.09 10.16 -16.95
C VAL A 56 5.76 9.15 -15.86
N LEU A 57 6.22 7.93 -16.01
CA LEU A 57 6.09 6.88 -15.00
C LEU A 57 7.42 6.68 -14.26
N MET A 58 7.38 6.63 -12.94
CA MET A 58 8.50 6.10 -12.16
C MET A 58 8.40 4.58 -12.11
N VAL A 59 9.42 3.89 -12.58
CA VAL A 59 9.48 2.41 -12.61
C VAL A 59 10.66 1.94 -11.77
N PRO A 60 10.42 1.40 -10.56
CA PRO A 60 11.48 0.85 -9.73
C PRO A 60 12.16 -0.36 -10.37
N VAL A 61 13.47 -0.43 -10.24
CA VAL A 61 14.33 -1.47 -10.82
C VAL A 61 15.15 -2.14 -9.73
N ASN A 62 15.04 -3.46 -9.62
CA ASN A 62 15.83 -4.24 -8.67
C ASN A 62 17.30 -4.32 -9.12
N LEU A 63 18.18 -3.67 -8.39
CA LEU A 63 19.61 -3.59 -8.69
C LEU A 63 20.35 -4.92 -8.52
N ARG A 64 19.78 -5.90 -7.81
CA ARG A 64 20.38 -7.24 -7.69
C ARG A 64 20.49 -7.98 -9.02
N LYS A 65 19.77 -7.51 -10.04
CA LYS A 65 19.93 -8.01 -11.41
C LYS A 65 21.24 -7.57 -12.08
N PHE A 66 21.80 -6.46 -11.64
CA PHE A 66 23.01 -5.85 -12.20
C PHE A 66 24.22 -6.01 -11.28
N PHE A 67 23.99 -5.96 -9.96
CA PHE A 67 25.04 -5.99 -8.95
C PHE A 67 24.69 -7.05 -7.90
N PRO A 68 25.55 -8.06 -7.68
CA PRO A 68 25.34 -9.07 -6.66
C PRO A 68 25.33 -8.42 -5.27
N SER A 69 24.31 -8.75 -4.46
CA SER A 69 24.19 -8.26 -3.10
C SER A 69 23.45 -9.28 -2.23
N SER A 70 24.03 -9.59 -1.08
CA SER A 70 23.43 -10.42 -0.03
C SER A 70 22.65 -9.61 1.01
N SER A 71 22.64 -8.27 0.89
CA SER A 71 21.94 -7.39 1.81
C SER A 71 20.42 -7.63 1.75
N MET A 72 19.78 -7.67 2.93
CA MET A 72 18.32 -7.72 3.08
C MET A 72 17.67 -6.33 3.00
N LEU A 73 18.47 -5.26 2.94
CA LEU A 73 17.99 -3.88 2.79
C LEU A 73 17.47 -3.62 1.39
N ASN A 74 16.73 -2.53 1.24
CA ASN A 74 16.28 -2.05 -0.05
C ASN A 74 17.48 -1.77 -0.96
N PHE A 75 17.50 -2.45 -2.11
CA PHE A 75 18.52 -2.30 -3.11
C PHE A 75 17.88 -2.16 -4.48
N PHE A 76 17.38 -0.97 -4.75
CA PHE A 76 16.69 -0.64 -5.99
C PHE A 76 17.08 0.76 -6.47
N ASN A 77 16.87 1.02 -7.72
CA ASN A 77 16.89 2.32 -8.37
C ASN A 77 15.61 2.46 -9.20
N TRP A 78 15.46 3.49 -9.99
CA TRP A 78 14.30 3.67 -10.87
C TRP A 78 14.70 4.24 -12.22
N ILE A 79 13.83 4.06 -13.20
CA ILE A 79 13.86 4.73 -14.50
C ILE A 79 12.55 5.51 -14.66
N GLU A 80 12.58 6.54 -15.50
CA GLU A 80 11.45 7.45 -15.68
C GLU A 80 11.07 7.57 -17.18
N PRO A 81 10.49 6.52 -17.80
CA PRO A 81 9.97 6.62 -19.16
C PRO A 81 8.91 7.71 -19.25
N GLY A 82 9.08 8.64 -20.17
CA GLY A 82 8.17 9.79 -20.36
C GLY A 82 7.72 9.92 -21.81
N TYR A 83 6.43 9.77 -22.09
CA TYR A 83 5.85 9.85 -23.44
C TYR A 83 4.95 11.07 -23.62
N ASN A 84 5.20 11.84 -24.70
CA ASN A 84 4.41 13.03 -25.00
C ASN A 84 3.40 12.74 -26.12
N PHE A 85 2.18 12.46 -25.75
CA PHE A 85 1.08 12.15 -26.66
C PHE A 85 0.61 13.31 -27.56
N THR A 86 1.09 14.54 -27.34
CA THR A 86 0.75 15.68 -28.19
C THR A 86 1.69 15.80 -29.38
N THR A 87 2.96 15.40 -29.21
CA THR A 87 4.00 15.55 -30.22
C THR A 87 4.40 14.22 -30.89
N GLN A 88 3.97 13.10 -30.32
CA GLN A 88 4.27 11.75 -30.79
C GLN A 88 2.98 11.01 -31.17
N ASP A 89 3.13 9.91 -31.92
CA ASP A 89 2.00 9.07 -32.31
C ASP A 89 1.31 8.46 -31.09
N GLN A 90 -0.03 8.47 -31.12
CA GLN A 90 -0.87 7.97 -30.01
C GLN A 90 -1.24 6.49 -30.15
N SER A 91 -0.76 5.81 -31.20
CA SER A 91 -1.01 4.39 -31.41
C SER A 91 -0.36 3.54 -30.31
N PHE A 92 -0.96 2.40 -30.00
CA PHE A 92 -0.40 1.47 -29.03
C PHE A 92 0.99 0.97 -29.45
N GLU A 93 1.17 0.71 -30.73
CA GLU A 93 2.42 0.23 -31.33
C GLU A 93 3.55 1.23 -31.12
N ALA A 94 3.29 2.53 -31.34
CA ALA A 94 4.27 3.58 -31.16
C ALA A 94 4.68 3.74 -29.69
N VAL A 95 3.71 3.75 -28.77
CA VAL A 95 3.97 3.83 -27.34
C VAL A 95 4.74 2.60 -26.86
N LEU A 96 4.39 1.41 -27.34
CA LEU A 96 5.05 0.17 -26.99
C LEU A 96 6.51 0.16 -27.48
N GLN A 97 6.75 0.55 -28.74
CA GLN A 97 8.07 0.61 -29.32
C GLN A 97 8.97 1.61 -28.58
N TYR A 98 8.46 2.82 -28.31
CA TYR A 98 9.17 3.81 -27.51
C TYR A 98 9.53 3.27 -26.11
N THR A 99 8.56 2.65 -25.45
CA THR A 99 8.78 2.09 -24.10
C THR A 99 9.86 1.00 -24.15
N LYS A 100 9.86 0.15 -25.18
CA LYS A 100 10.86 -0.88 -25.38
C LYS A 100 12.25 -0.27 -25.54
N GLU A 101 12.41 0.66 -26.46
CA GLU A 101 13.70 1.35 -26.74
C GLU A 101 14.22 2.07 -25.50
N PHE A 102 13.34 2.75 -24.76
CA PHE A 102 13.70 3.42 -23.52
C PHE A 102 14.22 2.43 -22.47
N PHE A 103 13.52 1.32 -22.25
CA PHE A 103 13.94 0.30 -21.30
C PHE A 103 15.26 -0.36 -21.70
N GLU A 104 15.46 -0.67 -22.98
CA GLU A 104 16.70 -1.24 -23.49
C GLU A 104 17.89 -0.28 -23.31
N THR A 105 17.68 1.01 -23.49
CA THR A 105 18.70 2.05 -23.33
C THR A 105 19.03 2.32 -21.86
N GLU A 106 18.04 2.39 -20.98
CA GLU A 106 18.24 2.78 -19.57
C GLU A 106 18.58 1.59 -18.66
N LEU A 107 18.13 0.37 -18.97
CA LEU A 107 18.40 -0.82 -18.16
C LEU A 107 19.72 -1.49 -18.48
N THR A 108 20.79 -0.71 -18.58
CA THR A 108 22.17 -1.21 -18.73
C THR A 108 22.92 -1.07 -17.42
N LYS A 109 23.95 -1.90 -17.23
CA LYS A 109 24.78 -1.86 -16.01
C LYS A 109 25.49 -0.52 -15.88
N GLU A 110 25.93 0.04 -16.99
CA GLU A 110 26.63 1.32 -17.09
C GLU A 110 25.72 2.48 -16.63
N LYS A 111 24.49 2.54 -17.16
CA LYS A 111 23.50 3.57 -16.79
C LYS A 111 23.10 3.47 -15.33
N MET A 112 22.83 2.24 -14.85
CA MET A 112 22.50 2.01 -13.43
C MET A 112 23.66 2.39 -12.52
N SER A 113 24.90 2.09 -12.90
CA SER A 113 26.10 2.48 -12.15
C SER A 113 26.28 4.00 -12.10
N ALA A 114 26.11 4.68 -13.25
CA ALA A 114 26.19 6.14 -13.31
C ALA A 114 25.16 6.79 -12.39
N HIS A 115 23.90 6.36 -12.45
CA HIS A 115 22.83 6.90 -11.61
C HIS A 115 23.07 6.68 -10.10
N ILE A 116 23.57 5.49 -9.72
CA ILE A 116 23.97 5.23 -8.33
C ILE A 116 25.12 6.16 -7.92
N SER A 117 26.09 6.34 -8.81
CA SER A 117 27.27 7.22 -8.52
C SER A 117 26.86 8.67 -8.33
N GLU A 118 25.89 9.17 -9.09
CA GLU A 118 25.32 10.52 -8.92
C GLU A 118 24.63 10.67 -7.57
N LEU A 119 23.83 9.69 -7.15
CA LEU A 119 23.16 9.69 -5.83
C LEU A 119 24.18 9.63 -4.69
N LEU A 120 25.21 8.78 -4.82
CA LEU A 120 26.29 8.68 -3.82
C LEU A 120 27.13 9.95 -3.76
N ALA A 121 27.38 10.60 -4.89
CA ALA A 121 28.12 11.88 -4.92
C ALA A 121 27.43 12.97 -4.10
N LEU A 122 26.08 13.00 -4.13
CA LEU A 122 25.30 13.91 -3.27
C LEU A 122 25.47 13.55 -1.78
N GLU A 123 25.39 12.28 -1.43
CA GLU A 123 25.53 11.83 -0.03
C GLU A 123 26.96 12.05 0.50
N LEU A 124 27.96 11.82 -0.34
CA LEU A 124 29.38 11.97 0.03
C LEU A 124 29.87 13.41 -0.05
N HIS A 125 29.08 14.37 -0.52
CA HIS A 125 29.47 15.76 -0.65
C HIS A 125 29.88 16.35 0.72
N PRO A 126 31.10 16.91 0.87
CA PRO A 126 31.62 17.32 2.20
C PRO A 126 30.71 18.29 2.93
N ILE A 127 30.13 19.26 2.24
CA ILE A 127 29.21 20.25 2.83
C ILE A 127 27.95 19.56 3.35
N LEU A 128 27.38 18.62 2.60
CA LEU A 128 26.20 17.87 3.03
C LEU A 128 26.52 16.92 4.20
N ARG A 129 27.72 16.34 4.24
CA ARG A 129 28.14 15.49 5.37
C ARG A 129 28.26 16.25 6.68
N LEU A 130 28.76 17.47 6.64
CA LEU A 130 28.94 18.34 7.83
C LEU A 130 27.67 19.07 8.25
N ALA A 131 26.67 19.17 7.38
CA ALA A 131 25.42 19.85 7.67
C ALA A 131 24.63 19.16 8.81
N PRO A 132 24.00 19.94 9.71
CA PRO A 132 23.08 19.41 10.71
C PRO A 132 21.93 18.61 10.09
N LEU A 133 21.39 17.64 10.83
CA LEU A 133 20.36 16.72 10.32
C LEU A 133 19.09 17.46 9.85
N GLU A 134 18.70 18.51 10.55
CA GLU A 134 17.54 19.33 10.23
C GLU A 134 17.69 20.00 8.84
N LEU A 135 18.88 20.52 8.54
CA LEU A 135 19.18 21.11 7.24
C LEU A 135 19.20 20.07 6.13
N LYS A 136 19.77 18.87 6.38
CA LYS A 136 19.71 17.73 5.45
C LYS A 136 18.28 17.33 5.14
N ASN A 137 17.46 17.21 6.16
CA ASN A 137 16.04 16.85 6.00
C ASN A 137 15.28 17.89 5.17
N LEU A 138 15.56 19.19 5.36
CA LEU A 138 14.95 20.25 4.57
C LEU A 138 15.35 20.16 3.09
N CYS A 139 16.64 19.94 2.81
CA CYS A 139 17.15 19.77 1.44
C CYS A 139 16.56 18.53 0.76
N ILE A 140 16.50 17.39 1.47
CA ILE A 140 15.90 16.14 0.96
C ILE A 140 14.41 16.35 0.68
N GLN A 141 13.66 16.97 1.58
CA GLN A 141 12.23 17.27 1.37
C GLN A 141 12.00 18.20 0.17
N ALA A 142 12.84 19.20 -0.03
CA ALA A 142 12.77 20.12 -1.18
C ALA A 142 13.05 19.36 -2.48
N GLY A 143 14.09 18.52 -2.51
CA GLY A 143 14.45 17.67 -3.64
C GLY A 143 13.34 16.67 -3.98
N ALA A 144 12.78 15.99 -2.98
CA ALA A 144 11.65 15.07 -3.15
C ALA A 144 10.42 15.77 -3.75
N LYS A 145 10.05 16.95 -3.23
CA LYS A 145 8.94 17.75 -3.79
C LYS A 145 9.18 18.20 -5.24
N TYR A 146 10.43 18.46 -5.60
CA TYR A 146 10.80 18.81 -6.97
C TYR A 146 10.66 17.61 -7.91
N SER A 147 11.20 16.46 -7.51
CA SER A 147 11.09 15.20 -8.27
C SER A 147 9.63 14.75 -8.44
N GLU A 148 8.82 14.85 -7.39
CA GLU A 148 7.39 14.53 -7.44
C GLU A 148 6.63 15.32 -8.52
N LYS A 149 7.03 16.55 -8.84
CA LYS A 149 6.33 17.37 -9.85
C LYS A 149 6.46 16.80 -11.28
N ASN A 150 7.55 16.11 -11.55
CA ASN A 150 7.86 15.60 -12.88
C ASN A 150 7.25 14.22 -13.14
N THR A 151 7.04 13.42 -12.11
CA THR A 151 6.44 12.09 -12.21
C THR A 151 4.91 12.17 -12.21
N THR A 152 4.26 11.51 -13.16
CA THR A 152 2.78 11.44 -13.25
C THR A 152 2.22 10.35 -12.35
N ALA A 153 2.77 9.14 -12.44
CA ALA A 153 2.33 7.96 -11.68
C ALA A 153 3.51 7.02 -11.43
N ILE A 154 3.31 6.02 -10.59
CA ILE A 154 4.31 5.00 -10.26
C ILE A 154 3.83 3.65 -10.80
N PHE A 155 4.72 2.90 -11.43
CA PHE A 155 4.47 1.55 -11.90
C PHE A 155 5.49 0.60 -11.29
N SER A 156 5.08 -0.21 -10.31
CA SER A 156 5.95 -1.10 -9.55
C SER A 156 5.66 -2.57 -9.87
N ASN A 157 6.65 -3.30 -10.35
CA ASN A 157 6.55 -4.74 -10.58
C ASN A 157 7.47 -5.50 -9.62
N MET A 158 6.87 -6.11 -8.59
CA MET A 158 7.58 -6.90 -7.58
C MET A 158 8.00 -8.30 -8.07
N SER A 159 7.66 -8.65 -9.32
CA SER A 159 7.93 -9.95 -9.91
C SER A 159 7.21 -11.12 -9.21
N ALA A 160 7.67 -12.35 -9.45
CA ALA A 160 7.07 -13.57 -8.90
C ALA A 160 7.47 -13.77 -7.43
N VAL A 161 6.50 -13.96 -6.59
CA VAL A 161 6.69 -14.35 -5.19
C VAL A 161 7.00 -15.85 -5.15
N LYS A 162 8.10 -16.22 -4.50
CA LYS A 162 8.51 -17.62 -4.32
C LYS A 162 8.26 -18.04 -2.89
N MET A 163 7.57 -19.17 -2.72
CA MET A 163 7.29 -19.76 -1.42
C MET A 163 7.76 -21.22 -1.39
N PRO A 164 8.18 -21.74 -0.21
CA PRO A 164 8.44 -23.16 -0.06
C PRO A 164 7.20 -24.00 -0.43
N ALA A 165 7.41 -25.14 -1.09
CA ALA A 165 6.34 -25.98 -1.62
C ALA A 165 5.27 -26.37 -0.58
N SER A 166 5.69 -26.55 0.69
CA SER A 166 4.80 -26.87 1.81
C SER A 166 3.75 -25.81 2.11
N TYR A 167 4.00 -24.53 1.76
CA TYR A 167 3.08 -23.42 2.03
C TYR A 167 2.19 -23.08 0.83
N VAL A 168 2.59 -23.48 -0.37
CA VAL A 168 1.88 -23.15 -1.62
C VAL A 168 0.38 -23.54 -1.58
N PRO A 169 -0.04 -24.72 -1.05
CA PRO A 169 -1.45 -25.10 -1.02
C PRO A 169 -2.34 -24.22 -0.15
N TYR A 170 -1.74 -23.47 0.79
CA TYR A 170 -2.47 -22.62 1.74
C TYR A 170 -2.56 -21.16 1.32
N ILE A 171 -1.89 -20.80 0.22
CA ILE A 171 -1.81 -19.41 -0.24
C ILE A 171 -2.46 -19.30 -1.60
N GLU A 172 -3.51 -18.52 -1.69
CA GLU A 172 -4.24 -18.31 -2.93
C GLU A 172 -3.57 -17.28 -3.84
N ARG A 173 -3.10 -16.17 -3.28
CA ARG A 173 -2.49 -15.05 -3.99
C ARG A 173 -1.73 -14.13 -3.04
N PHE A 174 -0.93 -13.25 -3.64
CA PHE A 174 -0.31 -12.11 -2.95
C PHE A 174 -0.80 -10.80 -3.57
N GLY A 175 -0.97 -9.78 -2.74
CA GLY A 175 -1.20 -8.40 -3.15
C GLY A 175 -0.11 -7.50 -2.54
N VAL A 176 0.30 -6.46 -3.29
CA VAL A 176 1.27 -5.46 -2.83
C VAL A 176 0.64 -4.09 -2.94
N TYR A 177 0.66 -3.35 -1.86
CA TYR A 177 0.04 -2.03 -1.76
C TYR A 177 1.03 -1.03 -1.19
N THR A 178 1.04 0.16 -1.76
CA THR A 178 1.86 1.27 -1.27
C THR A 178 1.00 2.50 -1.08
N ASN A 179 1.44 3.40 -0.21
CA ASN A 179 0.76 4.66 0.05
C ASN A 179 1.66 5.83 -0.36
N THR A 180 1.49 6.28 -1.57
CA THR A 180 2.19 7.43 -2.14
C THR A 180 1.24 8.59 -2.43
N PRO A 181 1.74 9.83 -2.62
CA PRO A 181 0.92 10.96 -3.05
C PRO A 181 0.39 10.84 -4.48
N LYS A 182 0.94 9.92 -5.27
CA LYS A 182 0.63 9.68 -6.69
C LYS A 182 -0.31 8.50 -6.86
N LEU A 183 -0.87 8.38 -8.06
CA LEU A 183 -1.46 7.13 -8.51
C LEU A 183 -0.34 6.10 -8.66
N GLU A 184 -0.55 4.91 -8.13
CA GLU A 184 0.41 3.83 -8.26
C GLU A 184 -0.28 2.54 -8.68
N LEU A 185 0.37 1.82 -9.59
CA LEU A 185 0.02 0.47 -10.00
C LEU A 185 1.11 -0.49 -9.55
N CYS A 186 0.81 -1.30 -8.54
CA CYS A 186 1.69 -2.36 -8.06
C CYS A 186 1.29 -3.72 -8.65
N LEU A 187 2.29 -4.49 -9.03
CA LEU A 187 2.15 -5.85 -9.56
C LEU A 187 2.92 -6.84 -8.70
N CYS A 188 2.32 -7.99 -8.45
CA CYS A 188 3.03 -9.18 -8.00
C CYS A 188 2.36 -10.43 -8.57
N SER A 189 3.12 -11.49 -8.76
CA SER A 189 2.57 -12.75 -9.24
C SER A 189 2.87 -13.90 -8.31
N PHE A 190 1.92 -14.81 -8.21
CA PHE A 190 2.05 -16.07 -7.49
C PHE A 190 1.31 -17.15 -8.26
N GLN A 191 2.01 -18.23 -8.59
CA GLN A 191 1.49 -19.24 -9.53
C GLN A 191 1.05 -18.60 -10.86
N ASP A 192 -0.16 -18.88 -11.35
CA ASP A 192 -0.72 -18.22 -12.54
C ASP A 192 -1.56 -16.96 -12.22
N LYS A 193 -1.52 -16.46 -11.00
CA LYS A 193 -2.25 -15.24 -10.61
C LYS A 193 -1.32 -14.02 -10.60
N LEU A 194 -1.57 -13.07 -11.48
CA LEU A 194 -0.96 -11.75 -11.48
C LEU A 194 -1.92 -10.76 -10.84
N SER A 195 -1.59 -10.29 -9.65
CA SER A 195 -2.37 -9.27 -8.95
C SER A 195 -1.97 -7.88 -9.41
N PHE A 196 -2.95 -7.09 -9.79
CA PHE A 196 -2.86 -5.64 -10.01
C PHE A 196 -3.47 -4.93 -8.83
N ALA A 197 -2.71 -4.04 -8.19
CA ALA A 197 -3.20 -3.19 -7.12
C ALA A 197 -3.02 -1.72 -7.50
N PHE A 198 -4.12 -1.05 -7.80
CA PHE A 198 -4.15 0.40 -7.96
C PHE A 198 -4.34 1.05 -6.60
N THR A 199 -3.43 1.94 -6.24
CA THR A 199 -3.53 2.77 -5.05
C THR A 199 -3.56 4.23 -5.41
N SER A 200 -4.51 4.98 -4.87
CA SER A 200 -4.75 6.37 -5.21
C SER A 200 -5.39 7.14 -4.07
N ARG A 201 -5.06 8.43 -3.96
CA ARG A 201 -5.78 9.38 -3.10
C ARG A 201 -6.85 10.17 -3.87
N TYR A 202 -7.15 9.78 -5.09
CA TYR A 202 -8.18 10.41 -5.91
C TYR A 202 -9.47 9.60 -5.85
N ASP A 203 -10.59 10.31 -5.83
CA ASP A 203 -11.96 9.76 -5.79
C ASP A 203 -12.44 9.29 -7.19
N THR A 204 -11.52 8.96 -8.09
CA THR A 204 -11.87 8.54 -9.45
C THR A 204 -11.14 7.25 -9.82
N VAL A 205 -11.85 6.37 -10.47
CA VAL A 205 -11.37 5.08 -10.99
C VAL A 205 -11.23 5.06 -12.51
N ASN A 206 -11.21 6.24 -13.15
CA ASN A 206 -11.26 6.33 -14.60
C ASN A 206 -10.01 5.74 -15.25
N ILE A 207 -8.81 6.08 -14.72
CA ILE A 207 -7.55 5.56 -15.25
C ILE A 207 -7.51 4.03 -15.13
N GLU A 208 -7.94 3.50 -14.00
CA GLU A 208 -8.06 2.06 -13.79
C GLU A 208 -9.03 1.42 -14.79
N ARG A 209 -10.21 2.02 -14.99
CA ARG A 209 -11.19 1.54 -15.98
C ARG A 209 -10.60 1.54 -17.38
N ASN A 210 -9.90 2.61 -17.78
CA ASN A 210 -9.24 2.72 -19.08
C ASN A 210 -8.17 1.63 -19.22
N PHE A 211 -7.36 1.39 -18.19
CA PHE A 211 -6.33 0.35 -18.18
C PHE A 211 -6.93 -1.04 -18.41
N TYR A 212 -7.99 -1.41 -17.69
CA TYR A 212 -8.63 -2.72 -17.89
C TYR A 212 -9.36 -2.85 -19.22
N ARG A 213 -9.89 -1.75 -19.77
CA ARG A 213 -10.46 -1.74 -21.12
C ARG A 213 -9.37 -2.01 -22.16
N LEU A 214 -8.25 -1.28 -22.09
CA LEU A 214 -7.11 -1.50 -22.98
C LEU A 214 -6.54 -2.92 -22.84
N LEU A 215 -6.45 -3.44 -21.64
CA LEU A 215 -6.02 -4.80 -21.38
C LEU A 215 -6.95 -5.84 -22.02
N LYS A 216 -8.26 -5.62 -21.94
CA LYS A 216 -9.28 -6.46 -22.58
C LYS A 216 -9.20 -6.39 -24.12
N GLU A 217 -8.90 -5.24 -24.70
CA GLU A 217 -8.67 -5.06 -26.14
C GLU A 217 -7.43 -5.88 -26.61
N GLN A 218 -6.48 -6.11 -25.72
CA GLN A 218 -5.35 -7.02 -25.94
C GLN A 218 -5.67 -8.50 -25.68
N GLY A 219 -6.95 -8.86 -25.45
CA GLY A 219 -7.41 -10.22 -25.23
C GLY A 219 -7.22 -10.75 -23.80
N ILE A 220 -6.92 -9.89 -22.84
CA ILE A 220 -6.68 -10.28 -21.44
C ILE A 220 -7.85 -9.82 -20.57
N THR A 221 -8.55 -10.78 -19.95
CA THR A 221 -9.67 -10.52 -19.05
C THR A 221 -9.21 -10.47 -17.61
N SER A 222 -9.65 -9.45 -16.87
CA SER A 222 -9.35 -9.28 -15.45
C SER A 222 -10.57 -9.64 -14.59
N GLU A 223 -10.31 -10.27 -13.44
CA GLU A 223 -11.30 -10.50 -12.40
C GLU A 223 -11.07 -9.50 -11.27
N LYS A 224 -12.12 -8.74 -10.92
CA LYS A 224 -12.06 -7.83 -9.77
C LYS A 224 -12.04 -8.63 -8.48
N VAL A 225 -11.04 -8.38 -7.67
CA VAL A 225 -10.99 -8.90 -6.32
C VAL A 225 -11.77 -7.96 -5.41
N LYS A 226 -12.75 -8.48 -4.71
CA LYS A 226 -13.36 -7.73 -3.62
C LYS A 226 -12.34 -7.69 -2.48
N PRO A 227 -11.84 -6.52 -2.07
CA PRO A 227 -10.90 -6.47 -0.96
C PRO A 227 -11.59 -7.04 0.30
N GLU A 228 -11.01 -8.06 0.88
CA GLU A 228 -11.39 -8.55 2.21
C GLU A 228 -10.75 -7.66 3.30
N PHE A 229 -10.81 -6.34 3.11
CA PHE A 229 -10.51 -5.46 4.23
C PHE A 229 -11.60 -5.61 5.28
N PRO A 230 -11.28 -5.55 6.58
CA PRO A 230 -12.30 -5.51 7.61
C PRO A 230 -13.27 -4.39 7.23
N LYS A 231 -14.48 -4.79 6.92
CA LYS A 231 -15.53 -3.91 6.39
C LYS A 231 -15.62 -2.71 7.32
N THR A 232 -15.35 -1.51 6.82
CA THR A 232 -15.74 -0.24 7.45
C THR A 232 -17.28 -0.15 7.37
N GLY A 233 -17.98 -1.04 8.03
CA GLY A 233 -19.41 -1.20 7.99
C GLY A 233 -19.92 -1.76 9.32
N LYS A 234 -21.24 -1.79 9.50
CA LYS A 234 -21.87 -2.40 10.67
C LYS A 234 -21.33 -3.82 10.87
N PRO A 235 -21.06 -4.24 12.11
CA PRO A 235 -20.61 -5.59 12.41
C PRO A 235 -21.52 -6.65 11.78
N SER A 236 -20.96 -7.74 11.29
CA SER A 236 -21.74 -8.86 10.76
C SER A 236 -22.56 -9.49 11.89
N GLU A 237 -23.60 -10.25 11.53
CA GLU A 237 -24.45 -10.90 12.52
C GLU A 237 -23.67 -11.89 13.41
N GLN A 238 -22.67 -12.58 12.83
CA GLN A 238 -21.79 -13.45 13.59
C GLN A 238 -20.86 -12.69 14.54
N GLU A 239 -20.23 -11.60 14.06
CA GLU A 239 -19.40 -10.74 14.91
C GLU A 239 -20.22 -10.13 16.05
N MET A 240 -21.48 -9.75 15.78
CA MET A 240 -22.38 -9.22 16.79
C MET A 240 -22.75 -10.29 17.84
N LYS A 241 -22.94 -11.55 17.43
CA LYS A 241 -23.16 -12.68 18.36
C LYS A 241 -21.96 -12.88 19.29
N VAL A 242 -20.74 -12.92 18.72
CA VAL A 242 -19.51 -13.06 19.51
C VAL A 242 -19.34 -11.87 20.47
N TYR A 243 -19.58 -10.66 20.01
CA TYR A 243 -19.52 -9.46 20.85
C TYR A 243 -20.53 -9.51 22.02
N LYS A 244 -21.76 -9.95 21.77
CA LYS A 244 -22.79 -10.10 22.82
C LYS A 244 -22.37 -11.15 23.86
N ILE A 245 -21.81 -12.28 23.43
CA ILE A 245 -21.30 -13.32 24.35
C ILE A 245 -20.16 -12.75 25.19
N TYR A 246 -19.19 -12.07 24.58
CA TYR A 246 -18.08 -11.42 25.29
C TYR A 246 -18.58 -10.39 26.30
N SER A 247 -19.51 -9.53 25.92
CA SER A 247 -20.11 -8.53 26.81
C SER A 247 -20.83 -9.17 27.99
N PHE A 248 -21.58 -10.24 27.73
CA PHE A 248 -22.26 -11.00 28.80
C PHE A 248 -21.27 -11.60 29.80
N LEU A 249 -20.16 -12.20 29.31
CA LEU A 249 -19.10 -12.77 30.15
C LEU A 249 -18.42 -11.68 31.00
N CYS A 250 -18.15 -10.51 30.45
CA CYS A 250 -17.60 -9.38 31.22
C CYS A 250 -18.54 -8.92 32.33
N ILE A 251 -19.83 -8.78 32.04
CA ILE A 251 -20.84 -8.38 33.03
C ILE A 251 -20.98 -9.45 34.10
N ALA A 252 -21.03 -10.71 33.75
CA ALA A 252 -21.11 -11.82 34.68
C ALA A 252 -19.89 -11.88 35.61
N ALA A 253 -18.67 -11.68 35.05
CA ALA A 253 -17.44 -11.64 35.83
C ALA A 253 -17.46 -10.50 36.86
N VAL A 254 -17.87 -9.29 36.46
CA VAL A 254 -18.02 -8.16 37.40
C VAL A 254 -19.05 -8.46 38.46
N ALA A 255 -20.21 -9.05 38.15
CA ALA A 255 -21.24 -9.42 39.13
C ALA A 255 -20.70 -10.45 40.15
N VAL A 256 -20.02 -11.49 39.70
CA VAL A 256 -19.40 -12.51 40.57
C VAL A 256 -18.39 -11.84 41.51
N MET A 257 -17.52 -10.98 40.98
CA MET A 257 -16.56 -10.24 41.80
C MET A 257 -17.19 -9.40 42.88
N LEU A 258 -18.27 -8.65 42.55
CA LEU A 258 -19.00 -7.83 43.50
C LEU A 258 -19.66 -8.67 44.59
N VAL A 259 -20.29 -9.79 44.24
CA VAL A 259 -20.93 -10.69 45.20
C VAL A 259 -19.91 -11.33 46.13
N THR A 260 -18.76 -11.75 45.63
CA THR A 260 -17.70 -12.32 46.48
C THR A 260 -17.11 -11.29 47.44
N ASP A 261 -16.91 -10.05 46.99
CA ASP A 261 -16.39 -8.98 47.86
C ASP A 261 -17.34 -8.61 48.97
N LEU A 262 -18.62 -8.51 48.68
CA LEU A 262 -19.65 -8.21 49.65
C LEU A 262 -19.74 -9.29 50.73
N ASN A 263 -19.52 -10.55 50.40
CA ASN A 263 -19.66 -11.66 51.34
C ASN A 263 -18.38 -11.95 52.14
N PHE A 264 -17.20 -11.74 51.58
CA PHE A 264 -15.95 -12.22 52.19
C PHE A 264 -14.99 -11.12 52.66
N HIS A 265 -15.07 -9.87 52.17
CA HIS A 265 -14.15 -8.79 52.50
C HIS A 265 -14.82 -7.43 52.76
N PRO A 266 -15.46 -7.22 53.92
CA PRO A 266 -16.21 -5.99 54.19
C PRO A 266 -15.36 -4.73 54.41
N ARG A 267 -14.02 -4.85 54.56
CA ARG A 267 -13.10 -3.74 54.86
C ARG A 267 -12.23 -3.29 53.70
N ILE A 268 -11.90 -4.16 52.75
CA ILE A 268 -11.00 -3.86 51.63
C ILE A 268 -11.73 -4.23 50.35
N ARG A 269 -12.10 -3.24 49.55
CA ARG A 269 -12.84 -3.44 48.28
C ARG A 269 -11.89 -3.70 47.13
N TRP A 270 -11.10 -4.76 47.22
CA TRP A 270 -10.17 -5.16 46.14
C TRP A 270 -10.86 -5.44 44.81
N THR A 271 -12.10 -5.90 44.83
CA THR A 271 -12.91 -6.17 43.65
C THR A 271 -13.22 -4.94 42.83
N LEU A 272 -13.26 -3.75 43.45
CA LEU A 272 -13.45 -2.52 42.67
C LEU A 272 -12.31 -2.24 41.71
N PHE A 273 -11.06 -2.57 42.07
CA PHE A 273 -9.91 -2.47 41.15
C PHE A 273 -10.00 -3.48 40.00
N THR A 274 -10.27 -4.74 40.31
CA THR A 274 -10.38 -5.80 39.31
C THR A 274 -11.60 -5.63 38.42
N ALA A 275 -12.74 -5.26 38.99
CA ALA A 275 -13.95 -4.93 38.26
C ALA A 275 -13.76 -3.69 37.36
N GLY A 276 -13.09 -2.65 37.89
CA GLY A 276 -12.71 -1.46 37.12
C GLY A 276 -11.86 -1.82 35.91
N GLY A 277 -10.88 -2.74 36.07
CA GLY A 277 -10.06 -3.26 34.96
C GLY A 277 -10.90 -3.98 33.89
N VAL A 278 -11.81 -4.85 34.31
CA VAL A 278 -12.70 -5.57 33.37
C VAL A 278 -13.63 -4.61 32.62
N VAL A 279 -14.21 -3.64 33.31
CA VAL A 279 -15.07 -2.61 32.71
C VAL A 279 -14.27 -1.77 31.71
N THR A 280 -13.06 -1.37 32.05
CA THR A 280 -12.17 -0.61 31.16
C THR A 280 -11.86 -1.39 29.88
N MET A 281 -11.50 -2.66 30.01
CA MET A 281 -11.25 -3.54 28.86
C MET A 281 -12.50 -3.70 27.99
N TRP A 282 -13.65 -3.87 28.61
CA TRP A 282 -14.92 -4.01 27.88
C TRP A 282 -15.30 -2.74 27.12
N ILE A 283 -15.20 -1.55 27.74
CA ILE A 283 -15.50 -0.27 27.08
C ILE A 283 -14.53 -0.03 25.91
N ALA A 284 -13.23 -0.20 26.13
CA ALA A 284 -12.24 0.00 25.07
C ALA A 284 -12.40 -0.98 23.92
N SER A 285 -12.67 -2.26 24.22
CA SER A 285 -12.95 -3.29 23.22
C SER A 285 -14.23 -2.98 22.44
N SER A 286 -15.26 -2.46 23.12
CA SER A 286 -16.52 -2.04 22.48
C SER A 286 -16.30 -0.88 21.51
N ILE A 287 -15.55 0.14 21.92
CA ILE A 287 -15.17 1.27 21.05
C ILE A 287 -14.37 0.76 19.84
N GLY A 288 -13.39 -0.11 20.06
CA GLY A 288 -12.59 -0.73 19.01
C GLY A 288 -13.43 -1.55 18.03
N PHE A 289 -14.40 -2.32 18.55
CA PHE A 289 -15.31 -3.13 17.76
C PHE A 289 -16.24 -2.30 16.86
N PHE A 290 -16.92 -1.31 17.42
CA PHE A 290 -17.87 -0.48 16.66
C PHE A 290 -17.18 0.53 15.73
N LYS A 291 -16.02 1.07 16.11
CA LYS A 291 -15.24 1.99 15.27
C LYS A 291 -14.23 1.31 14.37
N ARG A 292 -14.12 -0.01 14.41
CA ARG A 292 -13.18 -0.80 13.60
C ARG A 292 -11.74 -0.33 13.75
N TYR A 293 -11.31 0.00 14.97
CA TYR A 293 -9.94 0.39 15.25
C TYR A 293 -8.97 -0.79 15.08
N ASN A 294 -7.76 -0.48 14.60
CA ASN A 294 -6.67 -1.45 14.61
C ASN A 294 -6.18 -1.71 16.05
N LEU A 295 -5.39 -2.79 16.21
CA LEU A 295 -4.90 -3.23 17.53
C LEU A 295 -4.22 -2.09 18.31
N LEU A 296 -3.39 -1.26 17.64
CA LEU A 296 -2.66 -0.17 18.28
C LEU A 296 -3.61 0.91 18.81
N LYS A 297 -4.60 1.34 18.02
CA LYS A 297 -5.60 2.32 18.46
C LYS A 297 -6.45 1.78 19.61
N ASN A 298 -6.77 0.48 19.57
CA ASN A 298 -7.51 -0.16 20.64
C ASN A 298 -6.71 -0.17 21.95
N ALA A 299 -5.42 -0.52 21.89
CA ALA A 299 -4.51 -0.46 23.04
C ALA A 299 -4.36 0.96 23.61
N MET A 300 -4.25 1.98 22.75
CA MET A 300 -4.23 3.38 23.19
C MET A 300 -5.51 3.79 23.94
N TRP A 301 -6.69 3.39 23.45
CA TRP A 301 -7.94 3.64 24.13
C TRP A 301 -8.04 2.92 25.48
N GLN A 302 -7.53 1.69 25.58
CA GLN A 302 -7.45 0.96 26.85
C GLN A 302 -6.60 1.72 27.88
N LEU A 303 -5.44 2.24 27.48
CA LEU A 303 -4.58 3.05 28.34
C LEU A 303 -5.25 4.34 28.80
N ILE A 304 -5.87 5.09 27.88
CA ILE A 304 -6.53 6.36 28.20
C ILE A 304 -7.68 6.13 29.20
N ILE A 305 -8.56 5.18 28.91
CA ILE A 305 -9.73 4.90 29.76
C ILE A 305 -9.25 4.36 31.11
N GLY A 306 -8.26 3.46 31.13
CA GLY A 306 -7.67 2.93 32.36
C GLY A 306 -7.09 4.03 33.24
N THR A 307 -6.34 4.95 32.65
CA THR A 307 -5.77 6.10 33.37
C THR A 307 -6.85 6.99 33.96
N ILE A 308 -7.90 7.32 33.18
CA ILE A 308 -9.02 8.14 33.66
C ILE A 308 -9.73 7.46 34.85
N ILE A 309 -9.98 6.16 34.76
CA ILE A 309 -10.63 5.41 35.84
C ILE A 309 -9.75 5.39 37.11
N CYS A 310 -8.42 5.22 36.96
CA CYS A 310 -7.51 5.29 38.08
C CYS A 310 -7.51 6.67 38.75
N PHE A 311 -7.50 7.78 37.99
CA PHE A 311 -7.56 9.13 38.52
C PHE A 311 -8.90 9.41 39.25
N ILE A 312 -10.03 8.95 38.68
CA ILE A 312 -11.35 9.10 39.34
C ILE A 312 -11.35 8.32 40.64
N TRP A 313 -10.77 7.14 40.65
CA TRP A 313 -10.67 6.30 41.86
C TRP A 313 -9.82 6.95 42.94
N ASP A 314 -8.65 7.47 42.59
CA ASP A 314 -7.73 8.14 43.53
C ASP A 314 -8.33 9.42 44.11
N ALA A 315 -9.24 10.07 43.39
CA ALA A 315 -9.97 11.24 43.84
C ALA A 315 -11.17 10.91 44.74
N LEU A 316 -11.66 9.65 44.77
CA LEU A 316 -12.80 9.19 45.55
C LEU A 316 -12.41 8.40 46.81
N THR A 317 -11.16 7.98 46.92
CA THR A 317 -10.58 7.25 48.07
C THR A 317 -9.70 8.14 48.89
#